data_955a5a29f4ea0f9dd46323d4775a562d
#
_entry.id   955a5a29f4ea0f9dd46323d4775a562d
#
_cell.length_a   1.000
_cell.length_b   1.000
_cell.length_c   1.000
_cell.angle_alpha   90.00
_cell.angle_beta   90.00
_cell.angle_gamma   90.00
#
_symmetry.space_group_name_H-M   'P 1'
#
loop_
_entity.id
_entity.type
_entity.pdbx_description
1 polymer ?
#
loop_
_entity_poly.entity_id
_entity_poly.type
_entity_poly.pdbx_seq_one_letter_code
_entity_poly.pdbx_strand_id
1 'polypeptide(L)'
;MSNKIQLVAGWLSQFIILNVLWFVFTVLGLGILGFMPATVAVFSVSRDLINRKEGVSIPVYFFRYYKKMFLLSNAFGLLFGVLGYIVYVNIRFIPFFYPDNIQVYLMGILIAGAVVLTLTFINLFSVMAHYDLKGFQYVKNAFSLVFAEPGLMLMQLFWIVAYALILIFLPKVSIFIGVSMFIYLIMSIHLSRFERIKRKTEAKAMLVNA
;
A
#
# COMPACT_ATOMS: atom_id res chain seq x y z
N MET A 1 27.94 22.58 1.30
CA MET A 1 27.82 21.24 1.92
C MET A 1 26.75 21.19 3.01
N SER A 2 26.61 22.20 3.85
CA SER A 2 25.60 22.29 4.95
C SER A 2 24.16 22.10 4.49
N ASN A 3 23.68 22.75 3.43
CA ASN A 3 22.28 22.66 2.98
C ASN A 3 21.84 21.24 2.53
N LYS A 4 22.75 20.45 1.94
CA LYS A 4 22.42 19.07 1.54
C LYS A 4 22.29 18.13 2.75
N ILE A 5 23.15 18.33 3.75
CA ILE A 5 23.12 17.54 5.00
C ILE A 5 21.84 17.85 5.78
N GLN A 6 21.45 19.11 5.87
CA GLN A 6 20.21 19.54 6.52
C GLN A 6 18.96 18.97 5.82
N LEU A 7 18.95 18.95 4.48
CA LEU A 7 17.88 18.33 3.69
C LEU A 7 17.76 16.83 3.97
N VAL A 8 18.85 16.09 3.92
CA VAL A 8 18.87 14.64 4.20
C VAL A 8 18.44 14.36 5.63
N ALA A 9 18.95 15.10 6.60
CA ALA A 9 18.55 14.96 8.01
C ALA A 9 17.05 15.24 8.22
N GLY A 10 16.49 16.24 7.52
CA GLY A 10 15.07 16.55 7.54
C GLY A 10 14.20 15.40 7.00
N TRP A 11 14.60 14.79 5.89
CA TRP A 11 13.90 13.62 5.34
C TRP A 11 13.97 12.41 6.28
N LEU A 12 15.15 12.12 6.83
CA LEU A 12 15.33 11.01 7.77
C LEU A 12 14.46 11.18 9.01
N SER A 13 14.42 12.39 9.58
CA SER A 13 13.58 12.67 10.75
C SER A 13 12.08 12.44 10.48
N GLN A 14 11.59 12.81 9.29
CA GLN A 14 10.21 12.59 8.88
C GLN A 14 9.87 11.09 8.81
N PHE A 15 10.75 10.26 8.24
CA PHE A 15 10.54 8.81 8.18
C PHE A 15 10.57 8.16 9.57
N ILE A 16 11.49 8.59 10.44
CA ILE A 16 11.54 8.10 11.82
C ILE A 16 10.24 8.45 12.57
N ILE A 17 9.78 9.69 12.48
CA ILE A 17 8.52 10.12 13.11
C ILE A 17 7.34 9.30 12.59
N LEU A 18 7.24 9.08 11.27
CA LEU A 18 6.18 8.28 10.67
C LEU A 18 6.21 6.81 11.13
N ASN A 19 7.39 6.21 11.25
CA ASN A 19 7.52 4.84 11.75
C ASN A 19 7.13 4.75 13.24
N VAL A 20 7.58 5.68 14.06
CA VAL A 20 7.21 5.72 15.48
C VAL A 20 5.70 5.86 15.63
N LEU A 21 5.08 6.78 14.90
CA LEU A 21 3.63 6.95 14.91
C LEU A 21 2.90 5.69 14.43
N TRP A 22 3.35 5.09 13.33
CA TRP A 22 2.78 3.85 12.82
C TRP A 22 2.81 2.74 13.87
N PHE A 23 3.96 2.53 14.51
CA PHE A 23 4.12 1.52 15.56
C PHE A 23 3.24 1.81 16.78
N VAL A 24 3.29 3.04 17.31
CA VAL A 24 2.52 3.45 18.49
C VAL A 24 1.02 3.30 18.24
N PHE A 25 0.50 3.78 17.11
CA PHE A 25 -0.92 3.70 16.80
C PHE A 25 -1.38 2.29 16.41
N THR A 26 -0.48 1.46 15.90
CA THR A 26 -0.75 0.03 15.72
C THR A 26 -0.94 -0.65 17.06
N VAL A 27 -0.06 -0.42 18.04
CA VAL A 27 -0.15 -0.98 19.40
C VAL A 27 -1.38 -0.44 20.13
N LEU A 28 -1.63 0.86 20.09
CA LEU A 28 -2.82 1.48 20.72
C LEU A 28 -4.14 0.96 20.12
N GLY A 29 -4.15 0.57 18.86
CA GLY A 29 -5.28 -0.09 18.20
C GLY A 29 -5.32 -1.61 18.40
N LEU A 30 -4.72 -2.14 19.47
CA LEU A 30 -4.66 -3.58 19.80
C LEU A 30 -3.97 -4.44 18.72
N GLY A 31 -3.00 -3.89 18.02
CA GLY A 31 -2.27 -4.55 16.95
C GLY A 31 -3.10 -4.66 15.67
N ILE A 32 -4.00 -5.63 15.59
CA ILE A 32 -4.78 -5.93 14.37
C ILE A 32 -5.64 -4.73 13.93
N LEU A 33 -6.41 -4.15 14.84
CA LEU A 33 -7.30 -3.02 14.52
C LEU A 33 -6.55 -1.71 14.31
N GLY A 34 -5.33 -1.58 14.84
CA GLY A 34 -4.48 -0.41 14.64
C GLY A 34 -3.69 -0.44 13.34
N PHE A 35 -3.31 -1.64 12.86
CA PHE A 35 -2.43 -1.83 11.71
C PHE A 35 -2.98 -1.20 10.42
N MET A 36 -4.24 -1.50 10.12
CA MET A 36 -4.87 -1.02 8.89
C MET A 36 -4.98 0.51 8.82
N PRO A 37 -5.58 1.21 9.81
CA PRO A 37 -5.69 2.65 9.77
C PRO A 37 -4.34 3.37 9.92
N ALA A 38 -3.39 2.81 10.69
CA ALA A 38 -2.04 3.36 10.79
C ALA A 38 -1.32 3.33 9.42
N THR A 39 -1.45 2.24 8.68
CA THR A 39 -0.87 2.10 7.34
C THR A 39 -1.48 3.12 6.37
N VAL A 40 -2.82 3.26 6.34
CA VAL A 40 -3.49 4.30 5.52
C VAL A 40 -3.02 5.70 5.91
N ALA A 41 -2.82 5.97 7.21
CA ALA A 41 -2.33 7.26 7.67
C ALA A 41 -0.91 7.56 7.17
N VAL A 42 0.01 6.57 7.19
CA VAL A 42 1.37 6.74 6.61
C VAL A 42 1.29 7.03 5.12
N PHE A 43 0.48 6.28 4.34
CA PHE A 43 0.28 6.56 2.92
C PHE A 43 -0.25 7.97 2.66
N SER A 44 -1.22 8.43 3.48
CA SER A 44 -1.84 9.75 3.34
C SER A 44 -0.86 10.88 3.66
N VAL A 45 -0.07 10.75 4.73
CA VAL A 45 0.97 11.74 5.07
C VAL A 45 2.08 11.71 4.03
N SER A 46 2.51 10.52 3.56
CA SER A 46 3.52 10.40 2.49
C SER A 46 3.06 11.10 1.21
N ARG A 47 1.79 10.96 0.81
CA ARG A 47 1.20 11.72 -0.30
C ARG A 47 1.31 13.23 -0.10
N ASP A 48 0.99 13.72 1.09
CA ASP A 48 1.01 15.16 1.39
C ASP A 48 2.47 15.68 1.37
N LEU A 49 3.44 14.90 1.85
CA LEU A 49 4.86 15.23 1.77
C LEU A 49 5.39 15.24 0.32
N ILE A 50 5.02 14.28 -0.51
CA ILE A 50 5.41 14.22 -1.93
C ILE A 50 4.84 15.44 -2.68
N ASN A 51 3.59 15.81 -2.40
CA ASN A 51 2.92 16.97 -2.99
C ASN A 51 3.42 18.31 -2.41
N ARG A 52 4.42 18.31 -1.53
CA ARG A 52 5.01 19.51 -0.92
C ARG A 52 3.98 20.44 -0.29
N LYS A 53 2.98 19.89 0.37
CA LYS A 53 2.03 20.70 1.14
C LYS A 53 2.77 21.47 2.24
N GLU A 54 2.60 22.77 2.26
CA GLU A 54 3.18 23.62 3.30
C GLU A 54 2.51 23.39 4.66
N GLY A 55 3.27 23.51 5.75
CA GLY A 55 2.75 23.45 7.11
C GLY A 55 2.27 22.07 7.57
N VAL A 56 2.73 20.96 6.94
CA VAL A 56 2.36 19.60 7.36
C VAL A 56 2.98 19.25 8.72
N SER A 57 2.18 19.37 9.78
CA SER A 57 2.52 18.75 11.06
C SER A 57 2.23 17.25 11.01
N ILE A 58 3.28 16.43 10.84
CA ILE A 58 3.17 14.96 10.63
C ILE A 58 2.27 14.31 11.70
N PRO A 59 2.44 14.53 13.02
CA PRO A 59 1.60 13.88 14.02
C PRO A 59 0.11 14.26 13.92
N VAL A 60 -0.18 15.53 13.65
CA VAL A 60 -1.56 16.03 13.54
C VAL A 60 -2.28 15.44 12.33
N TYR A 61 -1.60 15.44 11.17
CA TYR A 61 -2.15 14.87 9.94
C TYR A 61 -2.31 13.36 10.04
N PHE A 62 -1.32 12.67 10.62
CA PHE A 62 -1.37 11.24 10.87
C PHE A 62 -2.60 10.86 11.71
N PHE A 63 -2.80 11.50 12.86
CA PHE A 63 -3.95 11.22 13.72
C PHE A 63 -5.29 11.51 13.05
N ARG A 64 -5.38 12.59 12.25
CA ARG A 64 -6.57 12.92 11.47
C ARG A 64 -6.91 11.82 10.47
N TYR A 65 -5.94 11.34 9.69
CA TYR A 65 -6.14 10.28 8.72
C TYR A 65 -6.44 8.94 9.39
N TYR A 66 -5.73 8.61 10.46
CA TYR A 66 -5.97 7.42 11.26
C TYR A 66 -7.44 7.35 11.72
N LYS A 67 -7.93 8.41 12.36
CA LYS A 67 -9.31 8.49 12.84
C LYS A 67 -10.34 8.44 11.71
N LYS A 68 -10.10 9.20 10.63
CA LYS A 68 -11.01 9.25 9.46
C LYS A 68 -11.21 7.87 8.82
N MET A 69 -10.16 7.09 8.71
CA MET A 69 -10.15 5.83 7.98
C MET A 69 -10.28 4.58 8.87
N PHE A 70 -10.41 4.75 10.19
CA PHE A 70 -10.36 3.65 11.15
C PHE A 70 -11.35 2.52 10.83
N LEU A 71 -12.62 2.82 10.70
CA LEU A 71 -13.66 1.81 10.44
C LEU A 71 -13.53 1.20 9.04
N LEU A 72 -13.36 2.05 8.04
CA LEU A 72 -13.35 1.61 6.65
C LEU A 72 -12.11 0.75 6.34
N SER A 73 -10.93 1.14 6.84
CA SER A 73 -9.71 0.36 6.62
C SER A 73 -9.77 -1.00 7.31
N ASN A 74 -10.33 -1.07 8.52
CA ASN A 74 -10.51 -2.34 9.23
C ASN A 74 -11.54 -3.26 8.54
N ALA A 75 -12.61 -2.71 7.99
CA ALA A 75 -13.56 -3.50 7.19
C ALA A 75 -12.88 -4.14 5.98
N PHE A 76 -12.03 -3.39 5.26
CA PHE A 76 -11.24 -3.96 4.17
C PHE A 76 -10.15 -4.91 4.67
N GLY A 77 -9.52 -4.64 5.82
CA GLY A 77 -8.58 -5.56 6.45
C GLY A 77 -9.20 -6.92 6.72
N LEU A 78 -10.42 -6.93 7.26
CA LEU A 78 -11.18 -8.17 7.48
C LEU A 78 -11.49 -8.87 6.15
N LEU A 79 -11.98 -8.13 5.14
CA LEU A 79 -12.28 -8.69 3.82
C LEU A 79 -11.05 -9.38 3.20
N PHE A 80 -9.92 -8.68 3.14
CA PHE A 80 -8.68 -9.23 2.58
C PHE A 80 -8.08 -10.33 3.45
N GLY A 81 -8.26 -10.28 4.78
CA GLY A 81 -7.88 -11.34 5.70
C GLY A 81 -8.65 -12.64 5.42
N VAL A 82 -9.97 -12.54 5.22
CA VAL A 82 -10.80 -13.70 4.86
C VAL A 82 -10.41 -14.26 3.50
N LEU A 83 -10.21 -13.41 2.49
CA LEU A 83 -9.78 -13.85 1.15
C LEU A 83 -8.39 -14.52 1.20
N GLY A 84 -7.46 -13.95 1.95
CA GLY A 84 -6.13 -14.55 2.16
C GLY A 84 -6.20 -15.90 2.88
N TYR A 85 -7.07 -16.01 3.88
CA TYR A 85 -7.31 -17.28 4.57
C TYR A 85 -7.89 -18.34 3.64
N ILE A 86 -8.85 -17.99 2.76
CA ILE A 86 -9.39 -18.89 1.76
C ILE A 86 -8.28 -19.39 0.83
N VAL A 87 -7.42 -18.50 0.33
CA VAL A 87 -6.27 -18.88 -0.51
C VAL A 87 -5.33 -19.82 0.24
N TYR A 88 -5.00 -19.50 1.49
CA TYR A 88 -4.14 -20.35 2.34
C TYR A 88 -4.71 -21.75 2.52
N VAL A 89 -6.01 -21.86 2.86
CA VAL A 89 -6.68 -23.16 3.03
C VAL A 89 -6.64 -23.96 1.74
N ASN A 90 -6.95 -23.34 0.59
CA ASN A 90 -6.93 -24.05 -0.70
C ASN A 90 -5.51 -24.56 -1.03
N ILE A 91 -4.47 -23.77 -0.83
CA ILE A 91 -3.06 -24.19 -1.05
C ILE A 91 -2.74 -25.43 -0.18
N ARG A 92 -3.23 -25.47 1.07
CA ARG A 92 -2.97 -26.58 1.99
C ARG A 92 -3.74 -27.85 1.65
N PHE A 93 -4.95 -27.72 1.12
CA PHE A 93 -5.85 -28.86 0.92
C PHE A 93 -5.79 -29.48 -0.48
N ILE A 94 -5.35 -28.74 -1.52
CA ILE A 94 -5.22 -29.27 -2.89
C ILE A 94 -4.45 -30.58 -2.94
N PRO A 95 -3.28 -30.78 -2.25
CA PRO A 95 -2.53 -32.03 -2.31
C PRO A 95 -3.29 -33.25 -1.79
N PHE A 96 -4.33 -33.07 -0.96
CA PHE A 96 -5.10 -34.17 -0.39
C PHE A 96 -6.27 -34.63 -1.27
N PHE A 97 -6.76 -33.74 -2.15
CA PHE A 97 -8.00 -34.01 -2.91
C PHE A 97 -7.78 -34.23 -4.40
N TYR A 98 -6.60 -33.85 -4.93
CA TYR A 98 -6.36 -33.89 -6.37
C TYR A 98 -5.09 -34.71 -6.69
N PRO A 99 -5.06 -35.46 -7.82
CA PRO A 99 -3.86 -36.14 -8.29
C PRO A 99 -2.78 -35.15 -8.75
N ASP A 100 -1.50 -35.57 -8.70
CA ASP A 100 -0.33 -34.72 -8.91
C ASP A 100 -0.34 -33.92 -10.23
N ASN A 101 -0.85 -34.53 -11.30
CA ASN A 101 -0.95 -33.89 -12.61
C ASN A 101 -1.91 -32.67 -12.63
N ILE A 102 -2.94 -32.66 -11.78
CA ILE A 102 -3.90 -31.56 -11.66
C ILE A 102 -3.43 -30.54 -10.63
N GLN A 103 -2.77 -30.99 -9.56
CA GLN A 103 -2.27 -30.11 -8.48
C GLN A 103 -1.42 -28.96 -9.02
N VAL A 104 -0.51 -29.22 -9.96
CA VAL A 104 0.41 -28.21 -10.52
C VAL A 104 -0.36 -27.05 -11.16
N TYR A 105 -1.42 -27.35 -11.92
CA TYR A 105 -2.24 -26.32 -12.56
C TYR A 105 -3.06 -25.52 -11.54
N LEU A 106 -3.68 -26.21 -10.58
CA LEU A 106 -4.47 -25.55 -9.53
C LEU A 106 -3.59 -24.67 -8.64
N MET A 107 -2.41 -25.15 -8.25
CA MET A 107 -1.43 -24.36 -7.49
C MET A 107 -0.97 -23.14 -8.28
N GLY A 108 -0.69 -23.27 -9.58
CA GLY A 108 -0.33 -22.16 -10.44
C GLY A 108 -1.38 -21.06 -10.47
N ILE A 109 -2.65 -21.43 -10.64
CA ILE A 109 -3.79 -20.50 -10.62
C ILE A 109 -3.92 -19.82 -9.26
N LEU A 110 -3.81 -20.57 -8.16
CA LEU A 110 -3.91 -20.01 -6.81
C LEU A 110 -2.76 -19.06 -6.49
N ILE A 111 -1.53 -19.39 -6.88
CA ILE A 111 -0.37 -18.50 -6.68
C ILE A 111 -0.56 -17.21 -7.49
N ALA A 112 -0.98 -17.30 -8.74
CA ALA A 112 -1.28 -16.12 -9.54
C ALA A 112 -2.38 -15.27 -8.90
N GLY A 113 -3.46 -15.89 -8.44
CA GLY A 113 -4.53 -15.22 -7.69
C GLY A 113 -4.04 -14.56 -6.39
N ALA A 114 -3.17 -15.24 -5.64
CA ALA A 114 -2.56 -14.70 -4.42
C ALA A 114 -1.69 -13.46 -4.70
N VAL A 115 -0.94 -13.45 -5.79
CA VAL A 115 -0.15 -12.29 -6.23
C VAL A 115 -1.06 -11.11 -6.56
N VAL A 116 -2.13 -11.34 -7.36
CA VAL A 116 -3.10 -10.30 -7.70
C VAL A 116 -3.80 -9.76 -6.44
N LEU A 117 -4.18 -10.64 -5.52
CA LEU A 117 -4.80 -10.26 -4.24
C LEU A 117 -3.86 -9.38 -3.40
N THR A 118 -2.60 -9.77 -3.27
CA THR A 118 -1.58 -9.02 -2.53
C THR A 118 -1.32 -7.65 -3.15
N LEU A 119 -1.19 -7.56 -4.47
CA LEU A 119 -1.01 -6.30 -5.17
C LEU A 119 -2.23 -5.39 -5.01
N THR A 120 -3.44 -5.95 -5.12
CA THR A 120 -4.69 -5.22 -4.90
C THR A 120 -4.75 -4.67 -3.47
N PHE A 121 -4.34 -5.46 -2.48
CA PHE A 121 -4.30 -5.05 -1.08
C PHE A 121 -3.33 -3.88 -0.85
N ILE A 122 -2.13 -3.92 -1.43
CA ILE A 122 -1.16 -2.82 -1.32
C ILE A 122 -1.67 -1.57 -2.05
N ASN A 123 -2.24 -1.73 -3.25
CA ASN A 123 -2.84 -0.64 -4.02
C ASN A 123 -3.99 0.02 -3.26
N LEU A 124 -4.76 -0.76 -2.48
CA LEU A 124 -5.88 -0.27 -1.70
C LEU A 124 -5.47 0.86 -0.75
N PHE A 125 -4.33 0.75 -0.07
CA PHE A 125 -3.82 1.81 0.81
C PHE A 125 -3.54 3.11 0.06
N SER A 126 -2.96 3.02 -1.13
CA SER A 126 -2.68 4.19 -1.97
C SER A 126 -3.96 4.84 -2.49
N VAL A 127 -4.95 4.03 -2.88
CA VAL A 127 -6.27 4.50 -3.34
C VAL A 127 -7.02 5.18 -2.19
N MET A 128 -7.03 4.57 -0.99
CA MET A 128 -7.63 5.15 0.21
C MET A 128 -6.95 6.45 0.65
N ALA A 129 -5.64 6.55 0.43
CA ALA A 129 -4.88 7.76 0.74
C ALA A 129 -5.15 8.90 -0.27
N HIS A 130 -5.42 8.59 -1.53
CA HIS A 130 -5.48 9.58 -2.61
C HIS A 130 -6.90 10.01 -2.96
N TYR A 131 -7.85 9.07 -3.03
CA TYR A 131 -9.23 9.31 -3.45
C TYR A 131 -10.19 9.33 -2.27
N ASP A 132 -11.27 10.10 -2.40
CA ASP A 132 -12.41 10.07 -1.48
C ASP A 132 -13.58 9.36 -2.16
N LEU A 133 -13.59 8.02 -2.05
CA LEU A 133 -14.55 7.13 -2.70
C LEU A 133 -15.55 6.57 -1.69
N LYS A 134 -16.59 5.88 -2.18
CA LYS A 134 -17.58 5.24 -1.32
C LYS A 134 -17.50 3.71 -1.41
N GLY A 135 -17.50 3.05 -0.25
CA GLY A 135 -17.65 1.61 -0.12
C GLY A 135 -16.70 0.81 -1.02
N PHE A 136 -17.23 -0.13 -1.79
CA PHE A 136 -16.46 -1.07 -2.60
C PHE A 136 -15.70 -0.45 -3.78
N GLN A 137 -15.96 0.81 -4.11
CA GLN A 137 -15.24 1.52 -5.18
C GLN A 137 -13.72 1.58 -4.91
N TYR A 138 -13.29 1.61 -3.65
CA TYR A 138 -11.88 1.54 -3.29
C TYR A 138 -11.24 0.24 -3.78
N VAL A 139 -11.88 -0.90 -3.55
CA VAL A 139 -11.39 -2.23 -3.97
C VAL A 139 -11.37 -2.33 -5.50
N LYS A 140 -12.46 -1.89 -6.17
CA LYS A 140 -12.54 -1.89 -7.63
C LYS A 140 -11.40 -1.09 -8.27
N ASN A 141 -11.13 0.12 -7.76
CA ASN A 141 -10.04 0.94 -8.27
C ASN A 141 -8.66 0.33 -7.94
N ALA A 142 -8.46 -0.21 -6.74
CA ALA A 142 -7.22 -0.87 -6.37
C ALA A 142 -6.93 -2.10 -7.24
N PHE A 143 -7.95 -2.90 -7.54
CA PHE A 143 -7.86 -4.04 -8.43
C PHE A 143 -7.56 -3.62 -9.88
N SER A 144 -8.26 -2.62 -10.40
CA SER A 144 -8.03 -2.14 -11.77
C SER A 144 -6.61 -1.59 -11.98
N LEU A 145 -5.99 -1.03 -10.93
CA LEU A 145 -4.60 -0.58 -10.98
C LEU A 145 -3.60 -1.72 -11.21
N VAL A 146 -3.91 -2.95 -10.82
CA VAL A 146 -3.03 -4.10 -11.06
C VAL A 146 -2.84 -4.34 -12.57
N PHE A 147 -3.90 -4.13 -13.37
CA PHE A 147 -3.89 -4.42 -14.80
C PHE A 147 -3.71 -3.18 -15.70
N ALA A 148 -3.93 -1.98 -15.16
CA ALA A 148 -3.90 -0.75 -15.95
C ALA A 148 -2.52 -0.41 -16.54
N GLU A 149 -1.44 -0.73 -15.83
CA GLU A 149 -0.07 -0.44 -16.28
C GLU A 149 0.89 -1.55 -15.81
N PRO A 150 1.12 -2.59 -16.63
CA PRO A 150 1.92 -3.76 -16.24
C PRO A 150 3.39 -3.42 -15.88
N GLY A 151 3.97 -2.40 -16.51
CA GLY A 151 5.34 -1.95 -16.18
C GLY A 151 5.48 -1.43 -14.73
N LEU A 152 4.49 -0.69 -14.25
CA LEU A 152 4.50 -0.21 -12.85
C LEU A 152 4.16 -1.33 -11.86
N MET A 153 3.38 -2.33 -12.27
CA MET A 153 3.15 -3.54 -11.50
C MET A 153 4.46 -4.32 -11.26
N LEU A 154 5.27 -4.50 -12.30
CA LEU A 154 6.58 -5.14 -12.17
C LEU A 154 7.52 -4.34 -11.26
N MET A 155 7.52 -3.02 -11.38
CA MET A 155 8.29 -2.14 -10.48
C MET A 155 7.81 -2.27 -9.02
N GLN A 156 6.51 -2.35 -8.78
CA GLN A 156 5.95 -2.57 -7.45
C GLN A 156 6.36 -3.93 -6.88
N LEU A 157 6.28 -5.01 -7.67
CA LEU A 157 6.74 -6.35 -7.29
C LEU A 157 8.23 -6.34 -6.93
N PHE A 158 9.05 -5.69 -7.74
CA PHE A 158 10.49 -5.53 -7.44
C PHE A 158 10.71 -4.90 -6.05
N TRP A 159 10.02 -3.80 -5.74
CA TRP A 159 10.16 -3.14 -4.44
C TRP A 159 9.61 -3.98 -3.27
N ILE A 160 8.56 -4.77 -3.48
CA ILE A 160 8.03 -5.70 -2.47
C ILE A 160 9.08 -6.78 -2.16
N VAL A 161 9.67 -7.38 -3.19
CA VAL A 161 10.72 -8.40 -3.01
C VAL A 161 11.96 -7.79 -2.36
N ALA A 162 12.40 -6.62 -2.82
CA ALA A 162 13.54 -5.92 -2.22
C ALA A 162 13.30 -5.62 -0.73
N TYR A 163 12.10 -5.15 -0.38
CA TYR A 163 11.75 -4.88 1.01
C TYR A 163 11.68 -6.17 1.85
N ALA A 164 11.14 -7.26 1.31
CA ALA A 164 11.15 -8.56 1.98
C ALA A 164 12.57 -9.06 2.27
N LEU A 165 13.49 -8.89 1.32
CA LEU A 165 14.91 -9.21 1.53
C LEU A 165 15.53 -8.33 2.61
N ILE A 166 15.24 -7.03 2.63
CA ILE A 166 15.72 -6.12 3.68
C ILE A 166 15.20 -6.56 5.06
N LEU A 167 13.93 -6.97 5.16
CA LEU A 167 13.35 -7.49 6.40
C LEU A 167 14.08 -8.74 6.92
N ILE A 168 14.50 -9.63 6.02
CA ILE A 168 15.20 -10.87 6.38
C ILE A 168 16.65 -10.59 6.79
N PHE A 169 17.38 -9.79 6.01
CA PHE A 169 18.83 -9.58 6.22
C PHE A 169 19.14 -8.42 7.17
N LEU A 170 18.29 -7.40 7.27
CA LEU A 170 18.53 -6.19 8.05
C LEU A 170 17.29 -5.82 8.92
N PRO A 171 16.80 -6.73 9.78
CA PRO A 171 15.54 -6.50 10.52
C PRO A 171 15.58 -5.26 11.42
N LYS A 172 16.73 -4.96 12.03
CA LYS A 172 16.89 -3.79 12.91
C LYS A 172 16.71 -2.47 12.17
N VAL A 173 17.21 -2.35 10.94
CA VAL A 173 17.08 -1.14 10.11
C VAL A 173 15.63 -0.97 9.65
N SER A 174 14.97 -2.07 9.29
CA SER A 174 13.59 -2.07 8.83
C SER A 174 12.60 -1.57 9.89
N ILE A 175 12.85 -1.85 11.16
CA ILE A 175 11.98 -1.39 12.27
C ILE A 175 12.01 0.13 12.38
N PHE A 176 13.15 0.80 12.19
CA PHE A 176 13.29 2.25 12.41
C PHE A 176 12.88 3.11 11.22
N ILE A 177 13.17 2.68 10.00
CA ILE A 177 13.00 3.51 8.79
C ILE A 177 12.23 2.74 7.70
N GLY A 178 12.28 1.41 7.71
CA GLY A 178 11.90 0.58 6.59
C GLY A 178 10.44 0.69 6.16
N VAL A 179 9.48 0.69 7.08
CA VAL A 179 8.05 0.71 6.74
C VAL A 179 7.65 2.04 6.09
N SER A 180 8.01 3.16 6.69
CA SER A 180 7.64 4.48 6.17
C SER A 180 8.35 4.82 4.86
N MET A 181 9.62 4.43 4.70
CA MET A 181 10.36 4.62 3.45
C MET A 181 9.79 3.77 2.32
N PHE A 182 9.47 2.49 2.60
CA PHE A 182 8.83 1.61 1.63
C PHE A 182 7.47 2.16 1.19
N ILE A 183 6.62 2.58 2.13
CA ILE A 183 5.32 3.18 1.84
C ILE A 183 5.47 4.46 1.01
N TYR A 184 6.45 5.31 1.33
CA TYR A 184 6.74 6.52 0.58
C TYR A 184 7.10 6.22 -0.88
N LEU A 185 7.95 5.21 -1.12
CA LEU A 185 8.33 4.77 -2.47
C LEU A 185 7.11 4.25 -3.25
N ILE A 186 6.31 3.38 -2.65
CA ILE A 186 5.08 2.86 -3.27
C ILE A 186 4.10 4.00 -3.58
N MET A 187 3.91 4.93 -2.64
CA MET A 187 3.02 6.08 -2.86
C MET A 187 3.51 7.00 -3.97
N SER A 188 4.82 7.22 -4.09
CA SER A 188 5.43 8.01 -5.17
C SER A 188 5.15 7.40 -6.55
N ILE A 189 5.28 6.08 -6.68
CA ILE A 189 4.95 5.34 -7.90
C ILE A 189 3.46 5.53 -8.24
N HIS A 190 2.58 5.39 -7.25
CA HIS A 190 1.14 5.49 -7.46
C HIS A 190 0.69 6.91 -7.78
N LEU A 191 1.27 7.93 -7.18
CA LEU A 191 0.96 9.32 -7.52
C LEU A 191 1.29 9.64 -8.98
N SER A 192 2.44 9.21 -9.48
CA SER A 192 2.78 9.35 -10.89
C SER A 192 1.76 8.66 -11.82
N ARG A 193 1.18 7.53 -11.39
CA ARG A 193 0.09 6.84 -12.07
C ARG A 193 -1.20 7.65 -12.08
N PHE A 194 -1.63 8.13 -10.92
CA PHE A 194 -2.87 8.88 -10.78
C PHE A 194 -2.86 10.14 -11.64
N GLU A 195 -1.73 10.84 -11.70
CA GLU A 195 -1.56 11.98 -12.58
C GLU A 195 -1.65 11.62 -14.08
N ARG A 196 -1.05 10.49 -14.49
CA ARG A 196 -1.15 10.01 -15.87
C ARG A 196 -2.59 9.66 -16.25
N ILE A 197 -3.30 8.95 -15.38
CA ILE A 197 -4.71 8.59 -15.60
C ILE A 197 -5.56 9.85 -15.72
N LYS A 198 -5.36 10.83 -14.84
CA LYS A 198 -6.05 12.11 -14.85
C LYS A 198 -5.84 12.85 -16.18
N ARG A 199 -4.58 13.01 -16.63
CA ARG A 199 -4.24 13.66 -17.92
C ARG A 199 -4.88 12.95 -19.12
N LYS A 200 -4.87 11.60 -19.14
CA LYS A 200 -5.52 10.82 -20.22
C LYS A 200 -7.04 11.04 -20.24
N THR A 201 -7.67 11.12 -19.09
CA THR A 201 -9.11 11.35 -18.96
C THR A 201 -9.48 12.77 -19.40
N GLU A 202 -8.70 13.77 -19.01
CA GLU A 202 -8.90 15.17 -19.42
C GLU A 202 -8.72 15.36 -20.92
N ALA A 203 -7.67 14.77 -21.50
CA ALA A 203 -7.43 14.80 -22.95
C ALA A 203 -8.58 14.15 -23.74
N LYS A 204 -9.11 13.00 -23.26
CA LYS A 204 -10.27 12.35 -23.89
C LYS A 204 -11.53 13.18 -23.78
N ALA A 205 -11.76 13.84 -22.67
CA ALA A 205 -12.93 14.74 -22.48
C ALA A 205 -12.86 15.96 -23.41
N MET A 206 -11.67 16.53 -23.64
CA MET A 206 -11.48 17.63 -24.61
C MET A 206 -11.78 17.20 -26.03
N LEU A 207 -11.40 15.97 -26.43
CA LEU A 207 -11.67 15.45 -27.78
C LEU A 207 -13.15 15.12 -28.04
N VAL A 208 -13.92 14.83 -26.99
CA VAL A 208 -15.37 14.55 -27.11
C VAL A 208 -16.20 15.85 -27.18
N ASN A 209 -15.66 16.95 -26.64
CA ASN A 209 -16.32 18.25 -26.61
C ASN A 209 -15.89 19.20 -27.76
N ALA A 210 -14.94 18.76 -28.61
CA ALA A 210 -14.49 19.44 -29.83
C ALA A 210 -15.13 18.87 -31.08
#